data_575b999a329b7590a9c93a7e98d35666
#
_entry.id   575b999a329b7590a9c93a7e98d35666
#
_cell.length_a   1.000
_cell.length_b   1.000
_cell.length_c   1.000
_cell.angle_alpha   90.00
_cell.angle_beta   90.00
_cell.angle_gamma   90.00
#
_symmetry.space_group_name_H-M   'P 1'
#
loop_
_entity.id
_entity.type
_entity.pdbx_description
1 polymer ?
#
loop_
_entity_poly.entity_id
_entity_poly.type
_entity_poly.pdbx_seq_one_letter_code
_entity_poly.pdbx_strand_id
1 'polypeptide(L)'
;MILAGGLGTRLKGILGELPKPMAPINKLPFLHYLLNYLFNQGVKEVFLCVGFQHEVIVRYFGDHFRDIKIFYTIEKELLGTGGAIMPVLSKWKEPFFLLNGDTFFEADLKSFSEAFFKLRPLASLSLKPVFNQDRYGAVQLDGQQITAFTEKKFIESGWINAGVSILTSEIFEGKLPGDVFSYEKDLFEKKAASHFLHGFVQDEYFIDIGIPEDYERAQKEIPMRFFTKTHSAKFLFLDRDGVINKHLPGDYVKNIGQFEFLPGVLEAIVKFNQFFSRIVIVTNQQGIGKGLYTEEDLNMVHTFMLDKVKEAGGRIDAVYFCPSLEKNNDLCRKPNVGMGLQAKSDFPEIDFEQSVMIGDSLSDLQFGRNLGMFTIWISSDPGQKFNPDLVDLRMDSLKEVSNLLK
;
A
#
# COMPACT_ATOMS: atom_id res chain seq x y z
N MET A 1 -4.84 -8.28 -14.39
CA MET A 1 -4.34 -7.23 -15.31
C MET A 1 -4.69 -5.88 -14.75
N ILE A 2 -3.82 -4.86 -14.92
CA ILE A 2 -4.09 -3.49 -14.48
C ILE A 2 -3.88 -2.55 -15.67
N LEU A 3 -4.88 -1.71 -15.96
CA LEU A 3 -4.80 -0.69 -16.99
C LEU A 3 -4.08 0.56 -16.46
N ALA A 4 -2.83 0.75 -16.84
CA ALA A 4 -1.94 1.79 -16.33
C ALA A 4 -1.39 2.72 -17.44
N GLY A 5 -1.99 2.69 -18.65
CA GLY A 5 -1.50 3.41 -19.85
C GLY A 5 -2.11 4.80 -20.09
N GLY A 6 -3.08 5.24 -19.27
CA GLY A 6 -3.84 6.48 -19.50
C GLY A 6 -3.02 7.77 -19.34
N LEU A 7 -3.34 8.80 -20.15
CA LEU A 7 -2.65 10.10 -20.18
C LEU A 7 -2.86 11.00 -18.95
N GLY A 8 -3.85 10.71 -18.09
CA GLY A 8 -4.09 11.44 -16.85
C GLY A 8 -4.37 12.94 -16.98
N THR A 9 -4.97 13.38 -18.09
CA THR A 9 -5.07 14.80 -18.50
C THR A 9 -5.69 15.72 -17.45
N ARG A 10 -6.66 15.25 -16.64
CA ARG A 10 -7.35 16.05 -15.62
C ARG A 10 -6.46 16.40 -14.42
N LEU A 11 -5.47 15.60 -14.12
CA LEU A 11 -4.50 15.83 -13.03
C LEU A 11 -3.16 16.39 -13.55
N LYS A 12 -3.03 16.72 -14.82
CA LYS A 12 -1.77 17.19 -15.42
C LYS A 12 -1.20 18.42 -14.69
N GLY A 13 -2.06 19.33 -14.23
CA GLY A 13 -1.62 20.50 -13.43
C GLY A 13 -0.98 20.17 -12.09
N ILE A 14 -1.29 18.98 -11.52
CA ILE A 14 -0.76 18.51 -10.22
C ILE A 14 0.41 17.54 -10.44
N LEU A 15 0.27 16.61 -11.40
CA LEU A 15 1.22 15.52 -11.60
C LEU A 15 2.35 15.86 -12.58
N GLY A 16 2.23 16.96 -13.36
CA GLY A 16 3.18 17.26 -14.44
C GLY A 16 3.22 16.15 -15.50
N GLU A 17 4.39 15.55 -15.67
CA GLU A 17 4.61 14.48 -16.64
C GLU A 17 4.51 13.06 -16.04
N LEU A 18 4.13 12.93 -14.76
CA LEU A 18 3.96 11.59 -14.16
C LEU A 18 2.71 10.89 -14.70
N PRO A 19 2.79 9.60 -15.04
CA PRO A 19 1.61 8.82 -15.38
C PRO A 19 0.72 8.66 -14.15
N LYS A 20 -0.60 8.67 -14.34
CA LYS A 20 -1.60 8.70 -13.27
C LYS A 20 -1.42 7.59 -12.21
N PRO A 21 -1.09 6.33 -12.55
CA PRO A 21 -0.81 5.30 -11.56
C PRO A 21 0.41 5.60 -10.66
N MET A 22 1.29 6.50 -11.09
CA MET A 22 2.44 6.98 -10.31
C MET A 22 2.14 8.25 -9.52
N ALA A 23 0.88 8.70 -9.49
CA ALA A 23 0.45 9.84 -8.68
C ALA A 23 0.85 9.58 -7.20
N PRO A 24 1.63 10.46 -6.56
CA PRO A 24 2.08 10.22 -5.20
C PRO A 24 0.93 10.38 -4.21
N ILE A 25 0.60 9.32 -3.51
CA ILE A 25 -0.27 9.31 -2.34
C ILE A 25 0.64 9.18 -1.12
N ASN A 26 0.72 10.23 -0.34
CA ASN A 26 1.62 10.28 0.81
C ASN A 26 3.04 9.75 0.48
N LYS A 27 3.62 10.27 -0.62
CA LYS A 27 4.99 9.98 -1.11
C LYS A 27 5.22 8.60 -1.73
N LEU A 28 4.22 7.72 -1.75
CA LEU A 28 4.26 6.47 -2.49
C LEU A 28 3.34 6.54 -3.72
N PRO A 29 3.67 5.91 -4.84
CA PRO A 29 2.79 5.87 -6.00
C PRO A 29 1.42 5.24 -5.67
N PHE A 30 0.35 5.73 -6.28
CA PHE A 30 -0.98 5.11 -6.16
C PHE A 30 -0.95 3.60 -6.51
N LEU A 31 -0.23 3.23 -7.56
CA LEU A 31 -0.06 1.84 -7.97
C LEU A 31 0.61 0.96 -6.89
N HIS A 32 1.45 1.56 -6.03
CA HIS A 32 2.04 0.86 -4.88
C HIS A 32 0.95 0.34 -3.92
N TYR A 33 -0.04 1.18 -3.60
CA TYR A 33 -1.16 0.78 -2.75
C TYR A 33 -2.04 -0.27 -3.42
N LEU A 34 -2.25 -0.15 -4.73
CA LEU A 34 -3.02 -1.13 -5.49
C LEU A 34 -2.33 -2.51 -5.52
N LEU A 35 -1.02 -2.53 -5.76
CA LEU A 35 -0.23 -3.78 -5.72
C LEU A 35 -0.17 -4.36 -4.30
N ASN A 36 -0.05 -3.52 -3.27
CA ASN A 36 -0.08 -3.95 -1.88
C ASN A 36 -1.44 -4.58 -1.50
N TYR A 37 -2.53 -3.97 -1.93
CA TYR A 37 -3.87 -4.55 -1.79
C TYR A 37 -3.96 -5.93 -2.49
N LEU A 38 -3.48 -6.05 -3.72
CA LEU A 38 -3.49 -7.31 -4.47
C LEU A 38 -2.61 -8.40 -3.81
N PHE A 39 -1.45 -8.01 -3.28
CA PHE A 39 -0.61 -8.91 -2.50
C PHE A 39 -1.36 -9.49 -1.29
N ASN A 40 -2.06 -8.65 -0.53
CA ASN A 40 -2.85 -9.07 0.63
C ASN A 40 -4.07 -9.93 0.25
N GLN A 41 -4.55 -9.83 -1.01
CA GLN A 41 -5.58 -10.71 -1.58
C GLN A 41 -5.00 -12.03 -2.15
N GLY A 42 -3.70 -12.27 -2.01
CA GLY A 42 -3.04 -13.50 -2.45
C GLY A 42 -2.71 -13.59 -3.94
N VAL A 43 -2.80 -12.47 -4.68
CA VAL A 43 -2.42 -12.41 -6.10
C VAL A 43 -0.92 -12.67 -6.26
N LYS A 44 -0.54 -13.50 -7.25
CA LYS A 44 0.87 -13.88 -7.50
C LYS A 44 1.43 -13.34 -8.81
N GLU A 45 0.59 -12.99 -9.76
CA GLU A 45 1.01 -12.49 -11.07
C GLU A 45 0.15 -11.30 -11.50
N VAL A 46 0.79 -10.25 -12.00
CA VAL A 46 0.13 -9.04 -12.49
C VAL A 46 0.70 -8.67 -13.86
N PHE A 47 -0.19 -8.44 -14.82
CA PHE A 47 0.14 -7.80 -16.09
C PHE A 47 -0.21 -6.31 -16.01
N LEU A 48 0.80 -5.45 -16.12
CA LEU A 48 0.62 -4.00 -16.21
C LEU A 48 0.54 -3.58 -17.67
N CYS A 49 -0.64 -3.13 -18.11
CA CYS A 49 -0.82 -2.55 -19.44
C CYS A 49 -0.45 -1.07 -19.35
N VAL A 50 0.76 -0.73 -19.80
CA VAL A 50 1.38 0.59 -19.66
C VAL A 50 1.55 1.27 -21.00
N GLY A 51 1.58 2.59 -21.02
CA GLY A 51 1.74 3.40 -22.23
C GLY A 51 2.58 4.64 -21.95
N PHE A 52 1.92 5.79 -21.76
CA PHE A 52 2.59 7.07 -21.48
C PHE A 52 3.54 6.96 -20.28
N GLN A 53 4.81 7.36 -20.46
CA GLN A 53 5.85 7.37 -19.41
C GLN A 53 6.03 6.01 -18.70
N HIS A 54 5.86 4.91 -19.44
CA HIS A 54 5.95 3.55 -18.88
C HIS A 54 7.30 3.28 -18.19
N GLU A 55 8.39 3.91 -18.64
CA GLU A 55 9.72 3.76 -18.06
C GLU A 55 9.77 4.15 -16.58
N VAL A 56 8.93 5.11 -16.17
CA VAL A 56 8.83 5.51 -14.74
C VAL A 56 8.27 4.38 -13.90
N ILE A 57 7.23 3.69 -14.41
CA ILE A 57 6.60 2.54 -13.75
C ILE A 57 7.58 1.37 -13.69
N VAL A 58 8.19 1.01 -14.84
CA VAL A 58 9.14 -0.11 -14.93
C VAL A 58 10.36 0.12 -14.02
N ARG A 59 10.89 1.35 -13.98
CA ARG A 59 12.05 1.68 -13.12
C ARG A 59 11.72 1.58 -11.64
N TYR A 60 10.47 1.91 -11.26
CA TYR A 60 10.07 1.90 -9.85
C TYR A 60 9.78 0.48 -9.34
N PHE A 61 9.06 -0.35 -10.09
CA PHE A 61 8.60 -1.66 -9.64
C PHE A 61 9.49 -2.83 -10.11
N GLY A 62 10.24 -2.67 -11.22
CA GLY A 62 11.01 -3.79 -11.78
C GLY A 62 10.11 -4.92 -12.27
N ASP A 63 10.52 -6.16 -12.06
CA ASP A 63 9.82 -7.39 -12.48
C ASP A 63 9.05 -8.09 -11.35
N HIS A 64 9.05 -7.52 -10.16
CA HIS A 64 8.30 -8.05 -9.00
C HIS A 64 7.93 -6.92 -8.04
N PHE A 65 6.91 -7.19 -7.24
CA PHE A 65 6.55 -6.42 -6.05
C PHE A 65 6.20 -7.42 -4.95
N ARG A 66 7.07 -7.56 -3.94
CA ARG A 66 7.01 -8.64 -2.97
C ARG A 66 6.98 -10.00 -3.71
N ASP A 67 5.99 -10.86 -3.40
CA ASP A 67 5.80 -12.16 -4.06
C ASP A 67 5.01 -12.07 -5.38
N ILE A 68 4.60 -10.88 -5.81
CA ILE A 68 3.89 -10.69 -7.08
C ILE A 68 4.91 -10.55 -8.20
N LYS A 69 4.86 -11.42 -9.21
CA LYS A 69 5.57 -11.24 -10.47
C LYS A 69 4.86 -10.22 -11.33
N ILE A 70 5.61 -9.28 -11.89
CA ILE A 70 5.08 -8.21 -12.73
C ILE A 70 5.53 -8.43 -14.18
N PHE A 71 4.56 -8.46 -15.08
CA PHE A 71 4.75 -8.49 -16.51
C PHE A 71 4.24 -7.20 -17.13
N TYR A 72 4.89 -6.71 -18.17
CA TYR A 72 4.53 -5.45 -18.83
C TYR A 72 4.05 -5.69 -20.26
N THR A 73 2.97 -4.99 -20.61
CA THR A 73 2.54 -4.80 -22.01
C THR A 73 2.65 -3.32 -22.31
N ILE A 74 3.51 -2.97 -23.25
CA ILE A 74 3.81 -1.57 -23.57
C ILE A 74 3.06 -1.18 -24.85
N GLU A 75 2.12 -0.24 -24.72
CA GLU A 75 1.44 0.38 -25.85
C GLU A 75 2.35 1.45 -26.49
N LYS A 76 2.62 1.30 -27.80
CA LYS A 76 3.32 2.32 -28.58
C LYS A 76 2.39 3.44 -29.04
N GLU A 77 1.13 3.10 -29.24
CA GLU A 77 0.04 3.98 -29.63
C GLU A 77 -1.15 3.73 -28.71
N LEU A 78 -2.01 4.73 -28.54
CA LEU A 78 -3.19 4.59 -27.69
C LEU A 78 -4.26 3.69 -28.36
N LEU A 79 -4.36 2.46 -27.90
CA LEU A 79 -5.32 1.47 -28.41
C LEU A 79 -6.65 1.47 -27.64
N GLY A 80 -6.81 2.36 -26.67
CA GLY A 80 -7.96 2.37 -25.77
C GLY A 80 -7.90 1.26 -24.74
N THR A 81 -8.84 1.27 -23.80
CA THR A 81 -8.82 0.34 -22.66
C THR A 81 -8.95 -1.13 -23.06
N GLY A 82 -9.63 -1.42 -24.16
CA GLY A 82 -9.76 -2.79 -24.68
C GLY A 82 -8.56 -3.24 -25.50
N GLY A 83 -8.02 -2.35 -26.36
CA GLY A 83 -6.86 -2.67 -27.20
C GLY A 83 -5.60 -2.95 -26.37
N ALA A 84 -5.43 -2.24 -25.25
CA ALA A 84 -4.32 -2.43 -24.29
C ALA A 84 -4.22 -3.87 -23.74
N ILE A 85 -5.33 -4.59 -23.66
CA ILE A 85 -5.41 -5.94 -23.09
C ILE A 85 -5.05 -7.01 -24.15
N MET A 86 -5.31 -6.74 -25.41
CA MET A 86 -5.21 -7.74 -26.50
C MET A 86 -3.85 -8.47 -26.60
N PRO A 87 -2.71 -7.80 -26.38
CA PRO A 87 -1.41 -8.50 -26.40
C PRO A 87 -1.28 -9.57 -25.31
N VAL A 88 -1.90 -9.37 -24.14
CA VAL A 88 -1.92 -10.37 -23.07
C VAL A 88 -2.80 -11.54 -23.46
N LEU A 89 -3.98 -11.29 -24.03
CA LEU A 89 -4.94 -12.32 -24.44
C LEU A 89 -4.42 -13.25 -25.52
N SER A 90 -3.39 -12.84 -26.27
CA SER A 90 -2.72 -13.73 -27.23
C SER A 90 -2.02 -14.91 -26.53
N LYS A 91 -1.66 -14.76 -25.25
CA LYS A 91 -0.88 -15.73 -24.45
C LYS A 91 -1.66 -16.28 -23.26
N TRP A 92 -2.71 -15.59 -22.81
CA TRP A 92 -3.49 -15.94 -21.62
C TRP A 92 -4.95 -16.16 -21.98
N LYS A 93 -5.51 -17.32 -21.65
CA LYS A 93 -6.88 -17.73 -22.01
C LYS A 93 -7.80 -17.93 -20.82
N GLU A 94 -7.23 -18.12 -19.63
CA GLU A 94 -8.01 -18.29 -18.41
C GLU A 94 -8.71 -16.98 -18.02
N PRO A 95 -9.82 -17.06 -17.28
CA PRO A 95 -10.44 -15.88 -16.67
C PRO A 95 -9.45 -15.07 -15.83
N PHE A 96 -9.57 -13.76 -15.86
CA PHE A 96 -8.64 -12.87 -15.18
C PHE A 96 -9.34 -11.65 -14.56
N PHE A 97 -8.77 -11.15 -13.49
CA PHE A 97 -9.16 -9.84 -12.97
C PHE A 97 -8.62 -8.72 -13.85
N LEU A 98 -9.47 -7.75 -14.14
CA LEU A 98 -9.11 -6.49 -14.79
C LEU A 98 -9.40 -5.34 -13.83
N LEU A 99 -8.39 -4.51 -13.55
CA LEU A 99 -8.46 -3.36 -12.66
C LEU A 99 -8.09 -2.08 -13.39
N ASN A 100 -8.77 -0.99 -13.04
CA ASN A 100 -8.35 0.35 -13.44
C ASN A 100 -7.16 0.80 -12.58
N GLY A 101 -6.10 1.29 -13.21
CA GLY A 101 -4.86 1.71 -12.53
C GLY A 101 -4.95 3.07 -11.82
N ASP A 102 -6.12 3.69 -11.80
CA ASP A 102 -6.41 4.99 -11.19
C ASP A 102 -7.59 4.95 -10.21
N THR A 103 -8.09 3.75 -9.95
CA THR A 103 -9.22 3.48 -9.05
C THR A 103 -8.78 2.49 -7.98
N PHE A 104 -9.08 2.80 -6.73
CA PHE A 104 -8.87 1.91 -5.60
C PHE A 104 -10.25 1.49 -5.06
N PHE A 105 -10.52 0.19 -5.13
CA PHE A 105 -11.71 -0.42 -4.58
C PHE A 105 -11.32 -1.64 -3.74
N GLU A 106 -11.71 -1.64 -2.47
CA GLU A 106 -11.39 -2.72 -1.53
C GLU A 106 -12.30 -3.95 -1.72
N ALA A 107 -12.41 -4.43 -2.96
CA ALA A 107 -13.22 -5.61 -3.25
C ALA A 107 -12.71 -6.86 -2.52
N ASP A 108 -13.61 -7.71 -2.04
CA ASP A 108 -13.26 -9.08 -1.67
C ASP A 108 -13.11 -9.91 -2.96
N LEU A 109 -11.86 -10.05 -3.43
CA LEU A 109 -11.57 -10.75 -4.68
C LEU A 109 -11.88 -12.24 -4.58
N LYS A 110 -11.75 -12.83 -3.39
CA LYS A 110 -12.05 -14.24 -3.15
C LYS A 110 -13.54 -14.51 -3.36
N SER A 111 -14.40 -13.83 -2.60
CA SER A 111 -15.87 -13.98 -2.75
C SER A 111 -16.35 -13.61 -4.15
N PHE A 112 -15.73 -12.59 -4.77
CA PHE A 112 -16.04 -12.22 -6.14
C PHE A 112 -15.70 -13.34 -7.16
N SER A 113 -14.52 -13.94 -7.00
CA SER A 113 -14.08 -15.08 -7.80
C SER A 113 -15.00 -16.30 -7.63
N GLU A 114 -15.35 -16.64 -6.38
CA GLU A 114 -16.26 -17.76 -6.09
C GLU A 114 -17.63 -17.56 -6.76
N ALA A 115 -18.19 -16.34 -6.71
CA ALA A 115 -19.45 -16.02 -7.38
C ALA A 115 -19.32 -16.13 -8.90
N PHE A 116 -18.22 -15.64 -9.48
CA PHE A 116 -17.95 -15.74 -10.92
C PHE A 116 -17.90 -17.20 -11.39
N PHE A 117 -17.13 -18.06 -10.73
CA PHE A 117 -16.99 -19.46 -11.13
C PHE A 117 -18.27 -20.29 -10.91
N LYS A 118 -19.15 -19.87 -9.99
CA LYS A 118 -20.46 -20.48 -9.81
C LYS A 118 -21.41 -20.15 -10.95
N LEU A 119 -21.42 -18.91 -11.44
CA LEU A 119 -22.35 -18.43 -12.46
C LEU A 119 -21.80 -18.57 -13.89
N ARG A 120 -20.47 -18.53 -14.05
CA ARG A 120 -19.75 -18.63 -15.33
C ARG A 120 -20.23 -17.66 -16.42
N PRO A 121 -20.37 -16.35 -16.13
CA PRO A 121 -20.68 -15.37 -17.16
C PRO A 121 -19.47 -15.09 -18.05
N LEU A 122 -19.65 -14.36 -19.16
CA LEU A 122 -18.52 -13.86 -19.96
C LEU A 122 -17.72 -12.78 -19.20
N ALA A 123 -18.42 -11.98 -18.40
CA ALA A 123 -17.81 -11.02 -17.50
C ALA A 123 -18.67 -10.80 -16.26
N SER A 124 -17.99 -10.52 -15.13
CA SER A 124 -18.59 -9.97 -13.92
C SER A 124 -17.92 -8.65 -13.55
N LEU A 125 -18.75 -7.68 -13.18
CA LEU A 125 -18.30 -6.36 -12.73
C LEU A 125 -18.55 -6.23 -11.24
N SER A 126 -17.55 -5.77 -10.50
CA SER A 126 -17.75 -5.34 -9.11
C SER A 126 -18.48 -4.00 -9.10
N LEU A 127 -19.59 -3.94 -8.39
CA LEU A 127 -20.49 -2.80 -8.36
C LEU A 127 -20.52 -2.19 -6.97
N LYS A 128 -20.35 -0.85 -6.91
CA LYS A 128 -20.46 -0.04 -5.69
C LYS A 128 -21.86 0.59 -5.62
N PRO A 129 -22.62 0.42 -4.52
CA PRO A 129 -23.78 1.23 -4.23
C PRO A 129 -23.40 2.71 -4.07
N VAL A 130 -24.15 3.59 -4.68
CA VAL A 130 -23.94 5.05 -4.59
C VAL A 130 -25.26 5.78 -4.38
N PHE A 131 -25.17 6.93 -3.71
CA PHE A 131 -26.31 7.78 -3.40
C PHE A 131 -26.00 9.23 -3.75
N ASN A 132 -27.01 9.95 -4.28
CA ASN A 132 -26.95 11.40 -4.57
C ASN A 132 -25.67 11.81 -5.30
N GLN A 133 -25.40 11.17 -6.44
CA GLN A 133 -24.21 11.45 -7.25
C GLN A 133 -24.56 11.66 -8.74
N ASP A 134 -23.74 12.45 -9.46
CA ASP A 134 -23.85 12.75 -10.88
C ASP A 134 -22.58 12.45 -11.68
N ARG A 135 -21.58 11.90 -11.03
CA ARG A 135 -20.22 11.76 -11.55
C ARG A 135 -19.99 10.52 -12.39
N TYR A 136 -20.66 9.43 -12.05
CA TYR A 136 -20.47 8.12 -12.70
C TYR A 136 -21.73 7.71 -13.46
N GLY A 137 -21.55 6.92 -14.53
CA GLY A 137 -22.66 6.22 -15.17
C GLY A 137 -23.19 5.12 -14.25
N ALA A 138 -24.52 4.91 -14.25
CA ALA A 138 -25.13 3.86 -13.48
C ALA A 138 -25.20 2.54 -14.24
N VAL A 139 -25.18 1.44 -13.49
CA VAL A 139 -25.45 0.09 -13.97
C VAL A 139 -26.86 -0.31 -13.56
N GLN A 140 -27.65 -0.82 -14.50
CA GLN A 140 -28.97 -1.39 -14.23
C GLN A 140 -28.87 -2.90 -14.06
N LEU A 141 -29.54 -3.42 -13.04
CA LEU A 141 -29.56 -4.83 -12.72
C LEU A 141 -31.00 -5.40 -12.80
N ASP A 142 -31.10 -6.62 -13.28
CA ASP A 142 -32.21 -7.54 -13.03
C ASP A 142 -31.64 -8.75 -12.26
N GLY A 143 -31.94 -8.81 -10.96
CA GLY A 143 -31.22 -9.71 -10.04
C GLY A 143 -29.73 -9.40 -10.01
N GLN A 144 -28.90 -10.35 -10.43
CA GLN A 144 -27.44 -10.16 -10.57
C GLN A 144 -27.02 -9.83 -12.01
N GLN A 145 -27.95 -9.80 -12.94
CA GLN A 145 -27.68 -9.59 -14.34
C GLN A 145 -27.62 -8.10 -14.68
N ILE A 146 -26.58 -7.68 -15.39
CA ILE A 146 -26.47 -6.32 -15.92
C ILE A 146 -27.31 -6.23 -17.20
N THR A 147 -28.29 -5.32 -17.19
CA THR A 147 -29.23 -5.11 -18.31
C THR A 147 -28.90 -3.87 -19.12
N ALA A 148 -28.32 -2.84 -18.49
CA ALA A 148 -27.93 -1.62 -19.18
C ALA A 148 -26.88 -0.84 -18.41
N PHE A 149 -26.16 0.01 -19.15
CA PHE A 149 -25.34 1.10 -18.62
C PHE A 149 -25.99 2.42 -18.99
N THR A 150 -26.02 3.37 -18.06
CA THR A 150 -26.55 4.69 -18.30
C THR A 150 -25.44 5.72 -18.35
N GLU A 151 -25.62 6.76 -19.15
CA GLU A 151 -24.70 7.90 -19.16
C GLU A 151 -24.67 8.61 -17.81
N LYS A 152 -23.62 9.41 -17.61
CA LYS A 152 -23.47 10.24 -16.41
C LYS A 152 -24.61 11.21 -16.27
N LYS A 153 -25.40 11.04 -15.22
CA LYS A 153 -26.51 11.90 -14.80
C LYS A 153 -26.71 11.76 -13.31
N PHE A 154 -27.47 12.68 -12.72
CA PHE A 154 -27.81 12.57 -11.31
C PHE A 154 -28.52 11.25 -11.01
N ILE A 155 -28.05 10.56 -9.98
CA ILE A 155 -28.57 9.28 -9.49
C ILE A 155 -28.89 9.45 -8.02
N GLU A 156 -30.16 9.32 -7.65
CA GLU A 156 -30.58 9.36 -6.24
C GLU A 156 -30.08 8.12 -5.50
N SER A 157 -30.20 6.95 -6.10
CA SER A 157 -29.62 5.69 -5.62
C SER A 157 -29.38 4.75 -6.81
N GLY A 158 -28.28 3.99 -6.77
CA GLY A 158 -27.94 3.07 -7.86
C GLY A 158 -26.58 2.38 -7.66
N TRP A 159 -26.10 1.74 -8.70
CA TRP A 159 -24.81 1.07 -8.71
C TRP A 159 -23.90 1.65 -9.78
N ILE A 160 -22.62 1.76 -9.47
CA ILE A 160 -21.59 2.15 -10.44
C ILE A 160 -20.61 1.00 -10.63
N ASN A 161 -19.95 0.95 -11.78
CA ASN A 161 -18.80 0.07 -12.00
C ASN A 161 -17.62 0.58 -11.12
N ALA A 162 -17.17 -0.27 -10.19
CA ALA A 162 -16.12 0.07 -9.24
C ALA A 162 -14.69 -0.13 -9.80
N GLY A 163 -14.54 -0.39 -11.09
CA GLY A 163 -13.24 -0.51 -11.76
C GLY A 163 -12.50 -1.81 -11.50
N VAL A 164 -13.19 -2.83 -10.96
CA VAL A 164 -12.68 -4.21 -10.80
C VAL A 164 -13.65 -5.17 -11.50
N SER A 165 -13.15 -5.98 -12.43
CA SER A 165 -13.96 -6.93 -13.19
C SER A 165 -13.24 -8.27 -13.30
N ILE A 166 -14.01 -9.36 -13.50
CA ILE A 166 -13.49 -10.66 -13.94
C ILE A 166 -13.99 -10.88 -15.37
N LEU A 167 -13.07 -11.13 -16.28
CA LEU A 167 -13.33 -11.29 -17.71
C LEU A 167 -12.83 -12.65 -18.18
N THR A 168 -13.56 -13.23 -19.14
CA THR A 168 -13.05 -14.34 -19.95
C THR A 168 -12.49 -13.81 -21.27
N SER A 169 -11.66 -14.61 -21.94
CA SER A 169 -11.12 -14.24 -23.27
C SER A 169 -12.23 -14.17 -24.33
N GLU A 170 -13.31 -14.91 -24.15
CA GLU A 170 -14.44 -15.00 -25.09
C GLU A 170 -15.20 -13.66 -25.22
N ILE A 171 -15.16 -12.80 -24.21
CA ILE A 171 -15.82 -11.49 -24.31
C ILE A 171 -15.19 -10.62 -25.41
N PHE A 172 -13.92 -10.89 -25.76
CA PHE A 172 -13.16 -10.20 -26.80
C PHE A 172 -13.27 -10.85 -28.19
N GLU A 173 -14.11 -11.84 -28.36
CA GLU A 173 -14.31 -12.52 -29.66
C GLU A 173 -14.62 -11.51 -30.77
N GLY A 174 -13.93 -11.65 -31.91
CA GLY A 174 -14.02 -10.73 -33.03
C GLY A 174 -13.10 -9.50 -32.95
N LYS A 175 -12.30 -9.36 -31.87
CA LYS A 175 -11.28 -8.31 -31.74
C LYS A 175 -9.90 -8.86 -32.05
N LEU A 176 -9.04 -8.02 -32.65
CA LEU A 176 -7.68 -8.38 -33.06
C LEU A 176 -6.64 -7.51 -32.32
N PRO A 177 -5.41 -8.01 -32.12
CA PRO A 177 -4.31 -7.19 -31.67
C PRO A 177 -4.10 -5.97 -32.61
N GLY A 178 -4.06 -4.76 -32.01
CA GLY A 178 -3.96 -3.51 -32.77
C GLY A 178 -5.30 -2.79 -32.98
N ASP A 179 -6.44 -3.41 -32.68
CA ASP A 179 -7.74 -2.75 -32.69
C ASP A 179 -7.78 -1.64 -31.61
N VAL A 180 -8.34 -0.50 -31.98
CA VAL A 180 -8.57 0.65 -31.06
C VAL A 180 -10.01 0.59 -30.58
N PHE A 181 -10.23 0.26 -29.29
CA PHE A 181 -11.57 0.17 -28.72
C PHE A 181 -11.57 0.30 -27.18
N SER A 182 -12.72 0.69 -26.62
CA SER A 182 -13.01 0.66 -25.19
C SER A 182 -13.73 -0.64 -24.83
N TYR A 183 -13.20 -1.41 -23.85
CA TYR A 183 -13.91 -2.60 -23.38
C TYR A 183 -15.26 -2.26 -22.74
N GLU A 184 -15.38 -1.11 -22.10
CA GLU A 184 -16.64 -0.65 -21.48
C GLU A 184 -17.69 -0.35 -22.54
N LYS A 185 -17.40 0.58 -23.46
CA LYS A 185 -18.36 1.01 -24.49
C LYS A 185 -18.59 -0.03 -25.58
N ASP A 186 -17.51 -0.64 -26.06
CA ASP A 186 -17.58 -1.51 -27.25
C ASP A 186 -17.90 -2.95 -26.92
N LEU A 187 -17.69 -3.40 -25.68
CA LEU A 187 -18.04 -4.74 -25.23
C LEU A 187 -19.19 -4.73 -24.20
N PHE A 188 -19.01 -4.07 -23.06
CA PHE A 188 -19.99 -4.16 -21.99
C PHE A 188 -21.33 -3.53 -22.35
N GLU A 189 -21.35 -2.26 -22.81
CA GLU A 189 -22.61 -1.61 -23.19
C GLU A 189 -23.35 -2.35 -24.29
N LYS A 190 -22.61 -2.87 -25.31
CA LYS A 190 -23.20 -3.63 -26.41
C LYS A 190 -23.70 -5.02 -26.01
N LYS A 191 -23.08 -5.64 -25.01
CA LYS A 191 -23.42 -6.99 -24.54
C LYS A 191 -24.35 -6.99 -23.31
N ALA A 192 -24.69 -5.84 -22.74
CA ALA A 192 -25.54 -5.76 -21.55
C ALA A 192 -26.91 -6.45 -21.76
N ALA A 193 -27.55 -6.19 -22.89
CA ALA A 193 -28.87 -6.81 -23.23
C ALA A 193 -28.79 -8.31 -23.56
N SER A 194 -27.59 -8.87 -23.72
CA SER A 194 -27.41 -10.28 -24.12
C SER A 194 -27.32 -11.28 -22.99
N HIS A 195 -27.51 -10.83 -21.75
CA HIS A 195 -27.52 -11.67 -20.54
C HIS A 195 -26.19 -12.36 -20.17
N PHE A 196 -25.06 -11.88 -20.68
CA PHE A 196 -23.73 -12.46 -20.43
C PHE A 196 -22.89 -11.68 -19.38
N LEU A 197 -23.43 -10.55 -18.89
CA LEU A 197 -22.73 -9.69 -17.91
C LEU A 197 -23.44 -9.78 -16.56
N HIS A 198 -22.66 -10.00 -15.51
CA HIS A 198 -23.16 -10.03 -14.14
C HIS A 198 -22.56 -8.91 -13.29
N GLY A 199 -23.34 -8.41 -12.36
CA GLY A 199 -22.91 -7.46 -11.32
C GLY A 199 -22.74 -8.19 -9.99
N PHE A 200 -21.62 -7.93 -9.34
CA PHE A 200 -21.35 -8.37 -7.98
C PHE A 200 -21.27 -7.14 -7.06
N VAL A 201 -22.33 -6.93 -6.29
CA VAL A 201 -22.45 -5.74 -5.43
C VAL A 201 -21.63 -5.90 -4.17
N GLN A 202 -20.74 -4.93 -3.91
CA GLN A 202 -19.93 -4.83 -2.70
C GLN A 202 -19.96 -3.40 -2.20
N ASP A 203 -20.34 -3.18 -0.94
CA ASP A 203 -20.34 -1.84 -0.34
C ASP A 203 -19.03 -1.59 0.42
N GLU A 204 -17.93 -1.60 -0.32
CA GLU A 204 -16.58 -1.40 0.18
C GLU A 204 -16.04 -0.01 -0.16
N TYR A 205 -14.90 0.35 0.42
CA TYR A 205 -14.26 1.64 0.14
C TYR A 205 -13.89 1.77 -1.35
N PHE A 206 -14.24 2.93 -1.90
CA PHE A 206 -14.01 3.26 -3.30
C PHE A 206 -13.46 4.69 -3.41
N ILE A 207 -12.41 4.85 -4.22
CA ILE A 207 -11.90 6.15 -4.63
C ILE A 207 -11.29 6.07 -6.02
N ASP A 208 -11.67 7.02 -6.88
CA ASP A 208 -11.08 7.25 -8.21
C ASP A 208 -10.31 8.57 -8.15
N ILE A 209 -8.99 8.50 -8.27
CA ILE A 209 -8.12 9.68 -8.22
C ILE A 209 -8.16 10.51 -9.51
N GLY A 210 -9.22 10.41 -10.29
CA GLY A 210 -9.38 11.07 -11.59
C GLY A 210 -9.55 12.58 -11.55
N ILE A 211 -9.87 13.16 -10.38
CA ILE A 211 -10.06 14.60 -10.18
C ILE A 211 -9.30 15.09 -8.94
N PRO A 212 -8.97 16.40 -8.88
CA PRO A 212 -8.22 16.98 -7.76
C PRO A 212 -8.80 16.71 -6.39
N GLU A 213 -10.11 16.84 -6.21
CA GLU A 213 -10.80 16.69 -4.93
C GLU A 213 -10.64 15.28 -4.36
N ASP A 214 -10.78 14.24 -5.21
CA ASP A 214 -10.59 12.86 -4.76
C ASP A 214 -9.11 12.52 -4.61
N TYR A 215 -8.25 13.12 -5.41
CA TYR A 215 -6.81 12.98 -5.22
C TYR A 215 -6.37 13.54 -3.85
N GLU A 216 -6.91 14.68 -3.42
CA GLU A 216 -6.67 15.22 -2.08
C GLU A 216 -7.26 14.35 -0.97
N ARG A 217 -8.45 13.79 -1.17
CA ARG A 217 -9.03 12.82 -0.23
C ARG A 217 -8.17 11.58 -0.10
N ALA A 218 -7.67 11.06 -1.23
CA ALA A 218 -6.81 9.88 -1.27
C ALA A 218 -5.54 10.04 -0.42
N GLN A 219 -4.95 11.26 -0.35
CA GLN A 219 -3.77 11.55 0.49
C GLN A 219 -3.98 11.17 1.96
N LYS A 220 -5.20 11.27 2.47
CA LYS A 220 -5.56 10.99 3.88
C LYS A 220 -6.18 9.60 4.04
N GLU A 221 -7.13 9.28 3.17
CA GLU A 221 -7.98 8.10 3.32
C GLU A 221 -7.23 6.80 3.03
N ILE A 222 -6.43 6.74 1.96
CA ILE A 222 -5.71 5.52 1.60
C ILE A 222 -4.69 5.12 2.69
N PRO A 223 -3.74 5.98 3.12
CA PRO A 223 -2.78 5.60 4.16
C PRO A 223 -3.45 5.18 5.46
N MET A 224 -4.51 5.91 5.88
CA MET A 224 -5.26 5.58 7.09
C MET A 224 -5.89 4.19 7.00
N ARG A 225 -6.52 3.86 5.86
CA ARG A 225 -7.15 2.56 5.65
C ARG A 225 -6.14 1.43 5.62
N PHE A 226 -5.01 1.62 4.94
CA PHE A 226 -3.91 0.65 4.96
C PHE A 226 -3.42 0.39 6.37
N PHE A 227 -3.25 1.44 7.17
CA PHE A 227 -2.81 1.30 8.54
C PHE A 227 -3.85 0.64 9.46
N THR A 228 -5.14 0.96 9.30
CA THR A 228 -6.19 0.50 10.22
C THR A 228 -6.83 -0.82 9.83
N LYS A 229 -7.02 -1.10 8.53
CA LYS A 229 -7.73 -2.29 8.02
C LYS A 229 -6.83 -3.50 7.79
N THR A 230 -5.62 -3.27 7.29
CA THR A 230 -4.67 -4.36 7.02
C THR A 230 -4.11 -4.95 8.30
N HIS A 231 -4.12 -4.19 9.39
CA HIS A 231 -3.60 -4.64 10.66
C HIS A 231 -4.52 -4.19 11.79
N SER A 232 -5.15 -5.13 12.45
CA SER A 232 -5.56 -4.98 13.86
C SER A 232 -4.27 -4.92 14.70
N ALA A 233 -3.38 -3.95 14.35
CA ALA A 233 -2.06 -3.85 14.93
C ALA A 233 -2.16 -3.64 16.44
N LYS A 234 -1.60 -4.59 17.19
CA LYS A 234 -1.61 -4.58 18.65
C LYS A 234 -0.24 -4.27 19.23
N PHE A 235 0.82 -4.38 18.41
CA PHE A 235 2.20 -4.30 18.87
C PHE A 235 2.99 -3.32 17.99
N LEU A 236 3.78 -2.46 18.62
CA LEU A 236 4.56 -1.44 17.95
C LEU A 236 6.05 -1.63 18.25
N PHE A 237 6.84 -1.75 17.19
CA PHE A 237 8.29 -1.78 17.22
C PHE A 237 8.81 -0.47 16.65
N LEU A 238 9.67 0.21 17.38
CA LEU A 238 10.26 1.50 17.00
C LEU A 238 11.78 1.37 16.93
N ASP A 239 12.39 1.90 15.89
CA ASP A 239 13.79 2.26 16.00
C ASP A 239 13.95 3.48 16.92
N ARG A 240 15.16 3.71 17.43
CA ARG A 240 15.46 4.84 18.32
C ARG A 240 16.01 6.05 17.56
N ASP A 241 17.16 5.86 16.94
CA ASP A 241 17.91 6.95 16.30
C ASP A 241 17.30 7.31 14.93
N GLY A 242 16.85 8.55 14.74
CA GLY A 242 16.15 8.98 13.54
C GLY A 242 14.62 8.80 13.59
N VAL A 243 14.10 8.10 14.61
CA VAL A 243 12.66 7.87 14.83
C VAL A 243 12.18 8.53 16.13
N ILE A 244 12.83 8.24 17.25
CA ILE A 244 12.52 8.81 18.56
C ILE A 244 13.37 10.03 18.82
N ASN A 245 14.67 9.90 18.62
CA ASN A 245 15.62 10.99 18.79
C ASN A 245 16.35 11.33 17.48
N LYS A 246 16.93 12.50 17.46
CA LYS A 246 17.72 12.99 16.33
C LYS A 246 18.88 12.04 16.04
N HIS A 247 18.98 11.60 14.80
CA HIS A 247 20.13 10.85 14.32
C HIS A 247 21.36 11.76 14.23
N LEU A 248 22.52 11.25 14.67
CA LEU A 248 23.81 11.95 14.53
C LEU A 248 24.57 11.33 13.33
N PRO A 249 24.63 11.99 12.17
CA PRO A 249 25.28 11.43 10.99
C PRO A 249 26.74 11.08 11.24
N GLY A 250 27.11 9.80 11.05
CA GLY A 250 28.47 9.30 11.25
C GLY A 250 28.90 9.12 12.72
N ASP A 251 28.02 9.39 13.68
CA ASP A 251 28.29 9.27 15.12
C ASP A 251 27.10 8.60 15.86
N TYR A 252 27.17 8.53 17.20
CA TYR A 252 26.20 7.92 18.09
C TYR A 252 25.82 8.85 19.22
N VAL A 253 24.64 8.68 19.78
CA VAL A 253 24.22 9.30 21.05
C VAL A 253 24.89 8.53 22.20
N LYS A 254 25.95 9.06 22.73
CA LYS A 254 26.84 8.44 23.76
C LYS A 254 26.47 8.81 25.18
N ASN A 255 25.74 9.91 25.36
CA ASN A 255 25.33 10.40 26.67
C ASN A 255 24.06 11.25 26.59
N ILE A 256 23.47 11.55 27.72
CA ILE A 256 22.19 12.27 27.84
C ILE A 256 22.26 13.66 27.16
N GLY A 257 23.40 14.36 27.20
CA GLY A 257 23.56 15.70 26.61
C GLY A 257 23.48 15.71 25.07
N GLN A 258 23.65 14.55 24.43
CA GLN A 258 23.52 14.36 22.97
C GLN A 258 22.14 13.84 22.56
N PHE A 259 21.29 13.45 23.51
CA PHE A 259 19.96 12.93 23.23
C PHE A 259 18.95 14.08 23.06
N GLU A 260 18.37 14.20 21.88
CA GLU A 260 17.38 15.21 21.54
C GLU A 260 16.17 14.52 20.92
N PHE A 261 14.99 14.60 21.57
CA PHE A 261 13.75 14.06 21.00
C PHE A 261 13.42 14.77 19.69
N LEU A 262 12.94 14.01 18.71
CA LEU A 262 12.34 14.59 17.51
C LEU A 262 11.00 15.27 17.84
N PRO A 263 10.60 16.31 17.08
CA PRO A 263 9.36 17.04 17.35
C PRO A 263 8.12 16.15 17.34
N GLY A 264 7.28 16.26 18.37
CA GLY A 264 6.01 15.58 18.49
C GLY A 264 6.09 14.08 18.83
N VAL A 265 7.28 13.56 19.17
CA VAL A 265 7.46 12.13 19.49
C VAL A 265 6.79 11.77 20.81
N LEU A 266 6.90 12.59 21.84
CA LEU A 266 6.29 12.31 23.14
C LEU A 266 4.77 12.22 23.03
N GLU A 267 4.15 13.18 22.35
CA GLU A 267 2.71 13.19 22.09
C GLU A 267 2.27 11.98 21.24
N ALA A 268 3.08 11.59 20.24
CA ALA A 268 2.80 10.42 19.43
C ALA A 268 2.83 9.14 20.25
N ILE A 269 3.82 8.95 21.15
CA ILE A 269 3.91 7.78 22.03
C ILE A 269 2.72 7.72 23.00
N VAL A 270 2.31 8.83 23.57
CA VAL A 270 1.10 8.90 24.44
C VAL A 270 -0.12 8.44 23.66
N LYS A 271 -0.29 8.89 22.41
CA LYS A 271 -1.39 8.46 21.56
C LYS A 271 -1.28 6.97 21.20
N PHE A 272 -0.10 6.49 20.82
CA PHE A 272 0.13 5.08 20.52
C PHE A 272 -0.24 4.16 21.68
N ASN A 273 -0.04 4.57 22.94
CA ASN A 273 -0.45 3.78 24.11
C ASN A 273 -1.95 3.52 24.23
N GLN A 274 -2.78 4.28 23.53
CA GLN A 274 -4.24 4.07 23.50
C GLN A 274 -4.62 2.94 22.53
N PHE A 275 -3.75 2.62 21.57
CA PHE A 275 -4.02 1.68 20.48
C PHE A 275 -3.16 0.41 20.54
N PHE A 276 -1.90 0.52 20.97
CA PHE A 276 -0.97 -0.60 21.02
C PHE A 276 -0.89 -1.19 22.45
N SER A 277 -1.04 -2.50 22.53
CA SER A 277 -0.91 -3.25 23.79
C SER A 277 0.53 -3.23 24.29
N ARG A 278 1.52 -3.29 23.37
CA ARG A 278 2.94 -3.18 23.67
C ARG A 278 3.61 -2.24 22.70
N ILE A 279 4.54 -1.44 23.23
CA ILE A 279 5.46 -0.59 22.47
C ILE A 279 6.87 -0.97 22.88
N VAL A 280 7.68 -1.46 21.96
CA VAL A 280 9.07 -1.84 22.21
C VAL A 280 10.02 -1.10 21.28
N ILE A 281 11.23 -0.82 21.77
CA ILE A 281 12.30 -0.23 20.97
C ILE A 281 13.27 -1.33 20.56
N VAL A 282 13.72 -1.31 19.29
CA VAL A 282 14.72 -2.21 18.74
C VAL A 282 15.80 -1.38 18.02
N THR A 283 17.00 -1.29 18.57
CA THR A 283 18.02 -0.36 18.09
C THR A 283 19.40 -0.97 17.92
N ASN A 284 20.09 -0.65 16.80
CA ASN A 284 21.46 -1.06 16.53
C ASN A 284 22.44 -0.08 17.18
N GLN A 285 23.23 -0.53 18.15
CA GLN A 285 24.15 0.30 18.95
C GLN A 285 25.61 -0.18 18.81
N GLN A 286 26.09 -0.30 17.57
CA GLN A 286 27.45 -0.78 17.29
C GLN A 286 28.58 0.12 17.82
N GLY A 287 28.27 1.33 18.30
CA GLY A 287 29.24 2.18 18.96
C GLY A 287 29.85 1.54 20.19
N ILE A 288 29.12 0.67 20.90
CA ILE A 288 29.62 -0.15 22.01
C ILE A 288 30.69 -1.12 21.50
N GLY A 289 30.39 -1.88 20.45
CA GLY A 289 31.35 -2.80 19.84
C GLY A 289 32.56 -2.13 19.20
N LYS A 290 32.47 -0.81 18.90
CA LYS A 290 33.59 0.04 18.49
C LYS A 290 34.37 0.63 19.67
N GLY A 291 33.92 0.45 20.92
CA GLY A 291 34.53 1.01 22.11
C GLY A 291 34.36 2.52 22.26
N LEU A 292 33.32 3.12 21.63
CA LEU A 292 33.07 4.55 21.66
C LEU A 292 32.28 5.00 22.90
N TYR A 293 31.55 4.09 23.53
CA TYR A 293 30.80 4.24 24.78
C TYR A 293 30.44 2.84 25.32
N THR A 294 30.05 2.77 26.57
CA THR A 294 29.75 1.51 27.27
C THR A 294 28.26 1.18 27.26
N GLU A 295 27.91 -0.03 27.71
CA GLU A 295 26.49 -0.39 27.92
C GLU A 295 25.89 0.44 29.07
N GLU A 296 26.70 0.80 30.08
CA GLU A 296 26.29 1.68 31.17
C GLU A 296 25.93 3.08 30.66
N ASP A 297 26.73 3.66 29.77
CA ASP A 297 26.42 4.94 29.10
C ASP A 297 25.11 4.86 28.32
N LEU A 298 24.90 3.77 27.56
CA LEU A 298 23.67 3.53 26.83
C LEU A 298 22.47 3.42 27.76
N ASN A 299 22.61 2.68 28.86
CA ASN A 299 21.55 2.50 29.86
C ASN A 299 21.16 3.83 30.52
N MET A 300 22.10 4.74 30.76
CA MET A 300 21.79 6.09 31.22
C MET A 300 20.95 6.87 30.20
N VAL A 301 21.30 6.79 28.92
CA VAL A 301 20.53 7.42 27.83
C VAL A 301 19.11 6.82 27.73
N HIS A 302 19.00 5.49 27.80
CA HIS A 302 17.68 4.81 27.76
C HIS A 302 16.83 5.15 28.97
N THR A 303 17.41 5.20 30.19
CA THR A 303 16.69 5.62 31.41
C THR A 303 16.15 7.03 31.26
N PHE A 304 16.99 7.98 30.84
CA PHE A 304 16.56 9.35 30.58
C PHE A 304 15.39 9.41 29.57
N MET A 305 15.51 8.70 28.45
CA MET A 305 14.45 8.61 27.43
C MET A 305 13.13 8.10 28.01
N LEU A 306 13.20 6.98 28.75
CA LEU A 306 12.02 6.34 29.37
C LEU A 306 11.36 7.24 30.41
N ASP A 307 12.17 7.93 31.23
CA ASP A 307 11.66 8.88 32.22
C ASP A 307 10.91 10.03 31.56
N LYS A 308 11.46 10.61 30.46
CA LYS A 308 10.80 11.67 29.71
C LYS A 308 9.50 11.21 29.04
N VAL A 309 9.46 10.01 28.50
CA VAL A 309 8.22 9.40 27.98
C VAL A 309 7.18 9.24 29.08
N LYS A 310 7.59 8.76 30.26
CA LYS A 310 6.72 8.59 31.43
C LYS A 310 6.21 9.93 31.97
N GLU A 311 7.09 10.95 32.07
CA GLU A 311 6.72 12.32 32.47
C GLU A 311 5.64 12.90 31.53
N ALA A 312 5.70 12.60 30.22
CA ALA A 312 4.69 12.98 29.24
C ALA A 312 3.39 12.18 29.31
N GLY A 313 3.31 11.14 30.18
CA GLY A 313 2.16 10.24 30.33
C GLY A 313 2.16 9.06 29.36
N GLY A 314 3.29 8.81 28.69
CA GLY A 314 3.48 7.67 27.78
C GLY A 314 4.13 6.46 28.44
N ARG A 315 4.21 5.35 27.71
CA ARG A 315 4.82 4.08 28.12
C ARG A 315 5.59 3.47 26.95
N ILE A 316 6.78 2.97 27.25
CA ILE A 316 7.53 2.02 26.42
C ILE A 316 7.75 0.78 27.29
N ASP A 317 7.39 -0.41 26.76
CA ASP A 317 7.36 -1.63 27.56
C ASP A 317 8.75 -2.28 27.68
N ALA A 318 9.61 -2.17 26.65
CA ALA A 318 10.98 -2.65 26.67
C ALA A 318 11.86 -1.95 25.63
N VAL A 319 13.17 -2.02 25.84
CA VAL A 319 14.20 -1.56 24.91
C VAL A 319 15.19 -2.69 24.65
N TYR A 320 15.28 -3.12 23.39
CA TYR A 320 16.25 -4.12 22.94
C TYR A 320 17.32 -3.41 22.08
N PHE A 321 18.57 -3.75 22.32
CA PHE A 321 19.67 -3.18 21.55
C PHE A 321 20.68 -4.25 21.12
N CYS A 322 21.37 -3.97 20.04
CA CYS A 322 22.47 -4.81 19.57
C CYS A 322 23.77 -4.04 19.57
N PRO A 323 24.77 -4.41 20.42
CA PRO A 323 26.07 -3.76 20.47
C PRO A 323 27.02 -4.21 19.35
N SER A 324 26.68 -5.26 18.62
CA SER A 324 27.59 -5.93 17.69
C SER A 324 27.91 -5.09 16.46
N LEU A 325 29.13 -5.27 15.97
CA LEU A 325 29.59 -4.65 14.73
C LEU A 325 28.87 -5.27 13.52
N GLU A 326 28.63 -4.45 12.51
CA GLU A 326 27.97 -4.86 11.27
C GLU A 326 28.64 -6.07 10.60
N LYS A 327 29.98 -6.11 10.58
CA LYS A 327 30.76 -7.21 10.01
C LYS A 327 30.53 -8.59 10.66
N ASN A 328 30.04 -8.60 11.90
CA ASN A 328 29.79 -9.85 12.63
C ASN A 328 28.47 -10.53 12.21
N ASN A 329 27.58 -9.78 11.60
CA ASN A 329 26.24 -10.25 11.19
C ASN A 329 25.48 -10.99 12.30
N ASP A 330 25.58 -10.50 13.54
CA ASP A 330 24.96 -11.14 14.70
C ASP A 330 23.43 -11.17 14.59
N LEU A 331 22.84 -12.21 15.17
CA LEU A 331 21.39 -12.42 15.15
C LEU A 331 20.61 -11.24 15.76
N CYS A 332 21.15 -10.57 16.79
CA CYS A 332 20.52 -9.39 17.39
C CYS A 332 20.49 -8.17 16.47
N ARG A 333 21.43 -8.08 15.50
CA ARG A 333 21.59 -6.87 14.69
C ARG A 333 20.58 -6.82 13.54
N LYS A 334 19.73 -5.78 13.48
CA LYS A 334 18.89 -5.51 12.30
C LYS A 334 19.77 -5.44 11.03
N PRO A 335 19.37 -6.10 9.93
CA PRO A 335 18.05 -6.66 9.63
C PRO A 335 17.76 -8.06 10.16
N ASN A 336 18.66 -8.71 10.93
CA ASN A 336 18.40 -9.99 11.55
C ASN A 336 17.34 -9.86 12.65
N VAL A 337 16.63 -10.94 12.93
CA VAL A 337 15.37 -10.95 13.69
C VAL A 337 15.52 -11.12 15.20
N GLY A 338 16.74 -11.22 15.72
CA GLY A 338 17.01 -11.63 17.12
C GLY A 338 16.35 -10.75 18.16
N MET A 339 16.38 -9.41 18.01
CA MET A 339 15.70 -8.51 18.96
C MET A 339 14.18 -8.70 18.95
N GLY A 340 13.58 -8.98 17.79
CA GLY A 340 12.15 -9.27 17.69
C GLY A 340 11.79 -10.59 18.36
N LEU A 341 12.60 -11.64 18.18
CA LEU A 341 12.40 -12.94 18.83
C LEU A 341 12.57 -12.85 20.34
N GLN A 342 13.51 -12.01 20.81
CA GLN A 342 13.66 -11.74 22.23
C GLN A 342 12.43 -11.03 22.79
N ALA A 343 11.92 -10.00 22.10
CA ALA A 343 10.68 -9.31 22.48
C ALA A 343 9.50 -10.28 22.56
N LYS A 344 9.36 -11.21 21.63
CA LYS A 344 8.34 -12.25 21.66
C LYS A 344 8.54 -13.25 22.80
N SER A 345 9.77 -13.54 23.16
CA SER A 345 10.07 -14.41 24.33
C SER A 345 9.65 -13.74 25.64
N ASP A 346 9.91 -12.43 25.77
CA ASP A 346 9.59 -11.66 26.98
C ASP A 346 8.09 -11.31 27.07
N PHE A 347 7.45 -11.15 25.90
CA PHE A 347 6.02 -10.88 25.73
C PHE A 347 5.40 -11.90 24.77
N PRO A 348 5.03 -13.11 25.23
CA PRO A 348 4.53 -14.19 24.37
C PRO A 348 3.28 -13.85 23.55
N GLU A 349 2.52 -12.84 23.98
CA GLU A 349 1.34 -12.33 23.28
C GLU A 349 1.70 -11.60 21.96
N ILE A 350 2.97 -11.22 21.74
CA ILE A 350 3.37 -10.55 20.51
C ILE A 350 3.14 -11.47 19.31
N ASP A 351 2.35 -10.97 18.37
CA ASP A 351 2.11 -11.56 17.06
C ASP A 351 2.70 -10.62 16.01
N PHE A 352 3.68 -11.09 15.24
CA PHE A 352 4.36 -10.28 14.25
C PHE A 352 3.45 -9.86 13.09
N GLU A 353 2.46 -10.70 12.73
CA GLU A 353 1.46 -10.34 11.71
C GLU A 353 0.53 -9.20 12.19
N GLN A 354 0.41 -9.02 13.51
CA GLN A 354 -0.32 -7.91 14.13
C GLN A 354 0.63 -6.83 14.66
N SER A 355 1.85 -6.75 14.15
CA SER A 355 2.88 -5.81 14.58
C SER A 355 3.23 -4.80 13.49
N VAL A 356 3.62 -3.61 13.92
CA VAL A 356 4.14 -2.55 13.06
C VAL A 356 5.60 -2.30 13.43
N MET A 357 6.47 -2.23 12.42
CA MET A 357 7.84 -1.71 12.56
C MET A 357 7.92 -0.33 11.97
N ILE A 358 8.36 0.65 12.76
CA ILE A 358 8.64 2.02 12.31
C ILE A 358 10.15 2.27 12.40
N GLY A 359 10.77 2.62 11.28
CA GLY A 359 12.20 2.88 11.19
C GLY A 359 12.54 3.93 10.15
N ASP A 360 13.76 4.45 10.19
CA ASP A 360 14.29 5.43 9.23
C ASP A 360 15.32 4.83 8.26
N SER A 361 15.73 3.56 8.47
CA SER A 361 16.74 2.86 7.70
C SER A 361 16.19 1.62 6.98
N LEU A 362 16.87 1.20 5.90
CA LEU A 362 16.51 -0.04 5.20
C LEU A 362 16.65 -1.28 6.10
N SER A 363 17.58 -1.25 7.07
CA SER A 363 17.75 -2.37 8.01
C SER A 363 16.54 -2.56 8.93
N ASP A 364 15.84 -1.47 9.28
CA ASP A 364 14.62 -1.50 10.09
C ASP A 364 13.46 -2.12 9.31
N LEU A 365 13.29 -1.64 8.08
CA LEU A 365 12.23 -2.13 7.19
C LEU A 365 12.43 -3.61 6.86
N GLN A 366 13.66 -4.02 6.55
CA GLN A 366 13.99 -5.41 6.30
C GLN A 366 13.79 -6.29 7.55
N PHE A 367 14.14 -5.79 8.75
CA PHE A 367 13.85 -6.45 10.02
C PHE A 367 12.35 -6.69 10.19
N GLY A 368 11.52 -5.67 9.96
CA GLY A 368 10.08 -5.78 10.01
C GLY A 368 9.55 -6.82 9.00
N ARG A 369 10.04 -6.78 7.76
CA ARG A 369 9.64 -7.74 6.72
C ARG A 369 10.05 -9.18 7.04
N ASN A 370 11.25 -9.38 7.54
CA ASN A 370 11.75 -10.71 7.92
C ASN A 370 10.90 -11.36 9.02
N LEU A 371 10.18 -10.56 9.79
CA LEU A 371 9.24 -11.00 10.83
C LEU A 371 7.77 -10.98 10.39
N GLY A 372 7.46 -10.52 9.18
CA GLY A 372 6.08 -10.42 8.69
C GLY A 372 5.31 -9.20 9.19
N MET A 373 6.00 -8.18 9.73
CA MET A 373 5.38 -6.96 10.25
C MET A 373 4.97 -6.00 9.12
N PHE A 374 3.99 -5.16 9.42
CA PHE A 374 3.73 -3.94 8.64
C PHE A 374 4.85 -2.93 8.86
N THR A 375 5.32 -2.31 7.79
CA THR A 375 6.50 -1.44 7.86
C THR A 375 6.17 -0.01 7.47
N ILE A 376 6.55 0.93 8.35
CA ILE A 376 6.44 2.36 8.10
C ILE A 376 7.83 2.97 8.04
N TRP A 377 8.11 3.62 6.93
CA TRP A 377 9.37 4.31 6.75
C TRP A 377 9.27 5.78 7.12
N ILE A 378 10.05 6.21 8.09
CA ILE A 378 10.18 7.63 8.45
C ILE A 378 11.28 8.25 7.59
N SER A 379 10.90 9.15 6.68
CA SER A 379 11.85 9.88 5.85
C SER A 379 11.25 11.16 5.30
N SER A 380 11.87 12.28 5.62
CA SER A 380 11.55 13.60 5.07
C SER A 380 12.27 13.90 3.74
N ASP A 381 13.30 13.11 3.36
CA ASP A 381 14.03 13.29 2.10
C ASP A 381 13.27 12.64 0.93
N PRO A 382 12.69 13.43 0.01
CA PRO A 382 11.97 12.86 -1.16
C PRO A 382 12.90 12.13 -2.14
N GLY A 383 14.21 12.40 -2.11
CA GLY A 383 15.22 11.80 -3.01
C GLY A 383 15.82 10.50 -2.48
N GLN A 384 15.54 10.14 -1.23
CA GLN A 384 16.11 8.94 -0.63
C GLN A 384 15.59 7.67 -1.34
N LYS A 385 16.53 6.90 -1.89
CA LYS A 385 16.22 5.64 -2.56
C LYS A 385 15.82 4.57 -1.55
N PHE A 386 14.85 3.76 -1.91
CA PHE A 386 14.38 2.64 -1.11
C PHE A 386 13.94 1.47 -2.00
N ASN A 387 13.78 0.30 -1.39
CA ASN A 387 13.15 -0.83 -2.06
C ASN A 387 11.64 -0.79 -1.79
N PRO A 388 10.78 -0.66 -2.83
CA PRO A 388 9.32 -0.63 -2.66
C PRO A 388 8.74 -1.84 -1.91
N ASP A 389 9.38 -3.01 -2.01
CA ASP A 389 8.92 -4.24 -1.35
C ASP A 389 8.97 -4.16 0.18
N LEU A 390 9.83 -3.29 0.70
CA LEU A 390 10.06 -3.14 2.14
C LEU A 390 9.12 -2.15 2.82
N VAL A 391 8.37 -1.34 2.06
CA VAL A 391 7.61 -0.20 2.59
C VAL A 391 6.12 -0.42 2.40
N ASP A 392 5.33 -0.33 3.47
CA ASP A 392 3.87 -0.25 3.39
C ASP A 392 3.38 1.19 3.38
N LEU A 393 3.95 2.02 4.26
CA LEU A 393 3.69 3.45 4.33
C LEU A 393 5.00 4.25 4.45
N ARG A 394 4.98 5.49 3.96
CA ARG A 394 6.05 6.45 4.14
C ARG A 394 5.51 7.71 4.79
N MET A 395 6.13 8.16 5.88
CA MET A 395 5.72 9.31 6.69
C MET A 395 6.93 10.19 7.02
N ASP A 396 6.70 11.46 7.36
CA ASP A 396 7.79 12.36 7.75
C ASP A 396 8.20 12.21 9.21
N SER A 397 7.26 11.74 10.07
CA SER A 397 7.49 11.69 11.51
C SER A 397 6.54 10.74 12.23
N LEU A 398 6.87 10.34 13.45
CA LEU A 398 5.97 9.61 14.35
C LEU A 398 4.66 10.37 14.61
N LYS A 399 4.72 11.71 14.66
CA LYS A 399 3.53 12.55 14.81
C LYS A 399 2.54 12.32 13.67
N GLU A 400 3.02 12.25 12.42
CA GLU A 400 2.14 11.96 11.27
C GLU A 400 1.57 10.55 11.34
N VAL A 401 2.38 9.56 11.73
CA VAL A 401 1.86 8.19 11.94
C VAL A 401 0.76 8.21 12.99
N SER A 402 0.96 8.92 14.11
CA SER A 402 -0.07 9.01 15.16
C SER A 402 -1.39 9.63 14.68
N ASN A 403 -1.35 10.52 13.67
CA ASN A 403 -2.54 11.13 13.09
C ASN A 403 -3.39 10.16 12.26
N LEU A 404 -2.85 9.01 11.87
CA LEU A 404 -3.61 7.94 11.22
C LEU A 404 -4.53 7.20 12.19
N LEU A 405 -4.23 7.24 13.48
CA LEU A 405 -5.04 6.65 14.55
C LEU A 405 -6.15 7.64 14.94
N LYS A 406 -7.38 7.19 14.93
CA LYS A 406 -8.56 8.01 15.28
C LYS A 406 -9.07 7.67 16.66
#